data_34af8542d78d59e00a91bd3edffaf655
#
_entry.id   34af8542d78d59e00a91bd3edffaf655
#
_cell.length_a   1.000
_cell.length_b   1.000
_cell.length_c   1.000
_cell.angle_alpha   90.00
_cell.angle_beta   90.00
_cell.angle_gamma   90.00
#
_symmetry.space_group_name_H-M   'P 1'
#
loop_
_entity.id
_entity.type
_entity.pdbx_description
1 polymer ?
#
loop_
_entity_poly.entity_id
_entity_poly.type
_entity_poly.pdbx_seq_one_letter_code
_entity_poly.pdbx_strand_id
1 'polypeptide(L)'
;PSLSFFQESSEEYQIPKLSLLQNIHSSTKNILSDDALNENARMLENVLDDYGVKGEILSVKPGPVVTLYELEPAAGLKANRVISLADDIARSMSALATRVSTIPGRSVIGIELPNDIREKVLLREILSSRAYGDSNYQLPLALGKNIGGEPVVANLARMPHLLIAGTTGSGKSVGINTMILSLLYKLSPDQCKLIMIDPKMLELSVYDGIPHLLSPVVTDPKKAVIALKWAVAEMEERYRKMSKMGVRNIESFNLRVKEAIKNNENFTRTVQIGFDENTGEPKFEEQSIKPEYLPFI
;
A
#
# COMPACT_ATOMS: atom_id res chain seq x y z
N PRO A 1 19.79 23.29 -18.97
CA PRO A 1 20.27 22.09 -19.61
C PRO A 1 19.20 21.03 -19.51
N SER A 2 18.57 20.74 -20.66
CA SER A 2 17.58 19.70 -20.83
C SER A 2 18.23 18.35 -20.55
N LEU A 3 17.72 17.62 -19.57
CA LEU A 3 18.02 16.21 -19.34
C LEU A 3 17.32 15.37 -20.43
N SER A 4 17.91 15.32 -21.61
CA SER A 4 17.56 14.38 -22.66
C SER A 4 18.33 13.07 -22.43
N PHE A 5 17.84 12.23 -21.55
CA PHE A 5 18.38 10.90 -21.31
C PHE A 5 17.25 9.86 -21.34
N PHE A 6 16.61 9.68 -22.47
CA PHE A 6 15.92 8.42 -22.76
C PHE A 6 15.95 8.20 -24.27
N GLN A 7 16.82 7.28 -24.71
CA GLN A 7 16.59 6.59 -25.96
C GLN A 7 15.26 5.85 -25.82
N GLU A 8 14.28 6.21 -26.66
CA GLU A 8 13.08 5.43 -26.87
C GLU A 8 13.49 4.05 -27.40
N SER A 9 13.60 3.07 -26.52
CA SER A 9 13.55 1.69 -26.95
C SER A 9 12.08 1.40 -27.27
N SER A 10 11.80 1.18 -28.54
CA SER A 10 10.48 0.83 -29.08
C SER A 10 10.01 -0.59 -28.70
N GLU A 11 10.55 -1.17 -27.66
CA GLU A 11 10.05 -2.42 -27.10
C GLU A 11 8.92 -2.10 -26.14
N GLU A 12 7.74 -2.66 -26.45
CA GLU A 12 6.54 -2.56 -25.62
C GLU A 12 6.84 -3.10 -24.22
N TYR A 13 6.69 -2.28 -23.18
CA TYR A 13 6.97 -2.67 -21.80
C TYR A 13 6.10 -3.86 -21.38
N GLN A 14 6.72 -4.91 -20.87
CA GLN A 14 6.03 -6.08 -20.36
C GLN A 14 6.02 -6.09 -18.83
N ILE A 15 4.82 -6.16 -18.25
CA ILE A 15 4.65 -6.32 -16.80
C ILE A 15 5.31 -7.64 -16.36
N PRO A 16 6.05 -7.66 -15.25
CA PRO A 16 6.70 -8.87 -14.74
C PRO A 16 5.71 -10.00 -14.49
N LYS A 17 6.07 -11.22 -14.88
CA LYS A 17 5.22 -12.40 -14.67
C LYS A 17 5.28 -12.85 -13.21
N LEU A 18 4.14 -13.26 -12.65
CA LEU A 18 4.06 -13.82 -11.30
C LEU A 18 4.92 -15.09 -11.10
N SER A 19 5.31 -15.77 -12.19
CA SER A 19 6.20 -16.92 -12.15
C SER A 19 7.62 -16.59 -11.69
N LEU A 20 8.03 -15.33 -11.71
CA LEU A 20 9.31 -14.86 -11.18
C LEU A 20 9.36 -14.86 -9.66
N LEU A 21 8.20 -14.84 -9.00
CA LEU A 21 8.09 -14.90 -7.55
C LEU A 21 8.08 -16.36 -7.08
N GLN A 22 8.56 -16.56 -5.84
CA GLN A 22 8.56 -17.86 -5.20
C GLN A 22 7.19 -18.53 -5.29
N ASN A 23 7.17 -19.81 -5.66
CA ASN A 23 5.93 -20.58 -5.72
C ASN A 23 5.31 -20.67 -4.33
N ILE A 24 3.99 -20.62 -4.32
CA ILE A 24 3.20 -21.03 -3.16
C ILE A 24 3.35 -22.56 -3.13
N HIS A 25 4.37 -23.03 -2.39
CA HIS A 25 4.35 -24.43 -2.07
C HIS A 25 3.07 -24.63 -1.26
N SER A 26 2.29 -25.63 -1.62
CA SER A 26 1.26 -26.20 -0.76
C SER A 26 1.98 -26.88 0.43
N SER A 27 2.72 -26.07 1.23
CA SER A 27 3.01 -26.47 2.58
C SER A 27 1.64 -26.79 3.13
N THR A 28 1.40 -28.05 3.43
CA THR A 28 0.25 -28.52 4.19
C THR A 28 -0.08 -27.40 5.15
N LYS A 29 -1.22 -26.72 4.92
CA LYS A 29 -1.72 -25.75 5.89
C LYS A 29 -1.70 -26.54 7.17
N ASN A 30 -0.71 -26.31 8.03
CA ASN A 30 -0.70 -26.81 9.39
C ASN A 30 -1.75 -26.00 10.17
N ILE A 31 -2.98 -26.05 9.65
CA ILE A 31 -4.15 -25.59 10.37
C ILE A 31 -4.23 -26.60 11.52
N LEU A 32 -4.05 -26.10 12.73
CA LEU A 32 -4.40 -26.86 13.92
C LEU A 32 -5.75 -27.52 13.63
N SER A 33 -5.86 -28.82 13.91
CA SER A 33 -7.15 -29.49 13.73
C SER A 33 -8.23 -28.74 14.53
N ASP A 34 -9.45 -28.78 14.07
CA ASP A 34 -10.57 -28.13 14.79
C ASP A 34 -10.64 -28.60 16.25
N ASP A 35 -10.27 -29.86 16.52
CA ASP A 35 -10.18 -30.41 17.87
C ASP A 35 -9.10 -29.72 18.70
N ALA A 36 -7.91 -29.48 18.16
CA ALA A 36 -6.82 -28.76 18.83
C ALA A 36 -7.16 -27.28 19.06
N LEU A 37 -7.85 -26.63 18.13
CA LEU A 37 -8.34 -25.26 18.30
C LEU A 37 -9.37 -25.17 19.42
N ASN A 38 -10.29 -26.12 19.52
CA ASN A 38 -11.30 -26.21 20.58
C ASN A 38 -10.66 -26.51 21.93
N GLU A 39 -9.64 -27.37 21.98
CA GLU A 39 -8.90 -27.66 23.20
C GLU A 39 -8.17 -26.43 23.73
N ASN A 40 -7.47 -25.69 22.86
CA ASN A 40 -6.83 -24.43 23.21
C ASN A 40 -7.84 -23.37 23.68
N ALA A 41 -9.03 -23.30 23.07
CA ALA A 41 -10.09 -22.39 23.52
C ALA A 41 -10.55 -22.72 24.93
N ARG A 42 -10.80 -23.99 25.25
CA ARG A 42 -11.17 -24.44 26.62
C ARG A 42 -10.06 -24.17 27.64
N MET A 43 -8.80 -24.39 27.24
CA MET A 43 -7.65 -24.07 28.09
C MET A 43 -7.60 -22.58 28.39
N LEU A 44 -7.82 -21.72 27.39
CA LEU A 44 -7.85 -20.29 27.55
C LEU A 44 -9.02 -19.84 28.46
N GLU A 45 -10.20 -20.42 28.32
CA GLU A 45 -11.34 -20.16 29.20
C GLU A 45 -11.03 -20.50 30.66
N ASN A 46 -10.40 -21.66 30.90
CA ASN A 46 -9.97 -22.05 32.26
C ASN A 46 -8.96 -21.05 32.86
N VAL A 47 -7.97 -20.65 32.07
CA VAL A 47 -6.98 -19.64 32.46
C VAL A 47 -7.64 -18.31 32.82
N LEU A 48 -8.60 -17.88 32.02
CA LEU A 48 -9.35 -16.64 32.27
C LEU A 48 -10.18 -16.74 33.54
N ASP A 49 -10.82 -17.88 33.79
CA ASP A 49 -11.62 -18.12 34.99
C ASP A 49 -10.74 -18.15 36.27
N ASP A 50 -9.53 -18.70 36.22
CA ASP A 50 -8.53 -18.68 37.29
C ASP A 50 -8.15 -17.24 37.69
N TYR A 51 -8.12 -16.31 36.71
CA TYR A 51 -7.90 -14.87 36.95
C TYR A 51 -9.19 -14.11 37.26
N GLY A 52 -10.31 -14.81 37.44
CA GLY A 52 -11.61 -14.22 37.77
C GLY A 52 -12.23 -13.43 36.62
N VAL A 53 -11.87 -13.78 35.38
CA VAL A 53 -12.46 -13.26 34.13
C VAL A 53 -13.48 -14.31 33.66
N LYS A 54 -14.76 -14.04 33.86
CA LYS A 54 -15.85 -14.89 33.40
C LYS A 54 -16.29 -14.48 32.00
N GLY A 55 -16.48 -15.45 31.12
CA GLY A 55 -16.93 -15.24 29.73
C GLY A 55 -16.86 -16.54 28.95
N GLU A 56 -17.25 -16.51 27.69
CA GLU A 56 -17.26 -17.63 26.76
C GLU A 56 -16.53 -17.26 25.47
N ILE A 57 -15.77 -18.19 24.90
CA ILE A 57 -15.13 -17.99 23.60
C ILE A 57 -16.12 -18.33 22.50
N LEU A 58 -16.68 -17.28 21.87
CA LEU A 58 -17.69 -17.43 20.81
C LEU A 58 -17.11 -17.90 19.47
N SER A 59 -15.89 -17.53 19.16
CA SER A 59 -15.27 -17.93 17.93
C SER A 59 -13.75 -18.02 18.02
N VAL A 60 -13.19 -18.93 17.25
CA VAL A 60 -11.74 -19.12 17.07
C VAL A 60 -11.41 -18.91 15.61
N LYS A 61 -10.51 -17.97 15.32
CA LYS A 61 -10.09 -17.64 13.94
C LYS A 61 -8.60 -17.91 13.79
N PRO A 62 -8.22 -19.05 13.23
CA PRO A 62 -6.83 -19.37 12.98
C PRO A 62 -6.30 -18.49 11.84
N GLY A 63 -5.17 -17.82 12.07
CA GLY A 63 -4.45 -17.05 11.09
C GLY A 63 -3.06 -17.62 10.79
N PRO A 64 -2.30 -17.01 9.88
CA PRO A 64 -0.99 -17.54 9.49
C PRO A 64 0.09 -17.45 10.58
N VAL A 65 -0.06 -16.52 11.50
CA VAL A 65 0.95 -16.23 12.55
C VAL A 65 0.37 -16.34 13.95
N VAL A 66 -0.87 -15.89 14.13
CA VAL A 66 -1.59 -15.90 15.40
C VAL A 66 -2.98 -16.49 15.21
N THR A 67 -3.54 -17.06 16.27
CA THR A 67 -4.95 -17.45 16.32
C THR A 67 -5.69 -16.44 17.17
N LEU A 68 -6.80 -15.90 16.66
CA LEU A 68 -7.67 -14.95 17.35
C LEU A 68 -8.81 -15.71 18.04
N TYR A 69 -8.91 -15.55 19.36
CA TYR A 69 -10.02 -16.01 20.19
C TYR A 69 -10.91 -14.82 20.52
N GLU A 70 -12.19 -14.90 20.19
CA GLU A 70 -13.18 -13.84 20.50
C GLU A 70 -13.92 -14.20 21.78
N LEU A 71 -13.55 -13.55 22.88
CA LEU A 71 -14.16 -13.72 24.20
C LEU A 71 -15.38 -12.80 24.33
N GLU A 72 -16.55 -13.35 24.62
CA GLU A 72 -17.68 -12.60 25.14
C GLU A 72 -17.58 -12.53 26.68
N PRO A 73 -17.26 -11.35 27.26
CA PRO A 73 -17.12 -11.22 28.68
C PRO A 73 -18.49 -11.25 29.37
N ALA A 74 -18.57 -11.79 30.58
CA ALA A 74 -19.77 -11.72 31.38
C ALA A 74 -20.20 -10.28 31.67
N ALA A 75 -21.51 -10.06 31.84
CA ALA A 75 -22.07 -8.74 32.07
C ALA A 75 -21.40 -8.02 33.25
N GLY A 76 -21.02 -6.76 33.05
CA GLY A 76 -20.35 -5.92 34.05
C GLY A 76 -18.82 -6.05 34.08
N LEU A 77 -18.21 -6.95 33.32
CA LEU A 77 -16.76 -7.07 33.24
C LEU A 77 -16.17 -5.96 32.33
N LYS A 78 -15.22 -5.23 32.88
CA LYS A 78 -14.53 -4.16 32.11
C LYS A 78 -13.45 -4.75 31.21
N ALA A 79 -13.43 -4.38 29.93
CA ALA A 79 -12.42 -4.83 28.95
C ALA A 79 -10.97 -4.58 29.41
N ASN A 80 -10.71 -3.45 30.06
CA ASN A 80 -9.38 -3.12 30.59
C ASN A 80 -8.85 -4.15 31.60
N ARG A 81 -9.74 -4.86 32.35
CA ARG A 81 -9.33 -5.92 33.26
C ARG A 81 -8.72 -7.09 32.47
N VAL A 82 -9.32 -7.46 31.36
CA VAL A 82 -8.80 -8.56 30.51
C VAL A 82 -7.51 -8.10 29.79
N ILE A 83 -7.49 -6.86 29.29
CA ILE A 83 -6.33 -6.29 28.61
C ILE A 83 -5.10 -6.27 29.51
N SER A 84 -5.27 -5.93 30.80
CA SER A 84 -4.17 -5.89 31.76
C SER A 84 -3.60 -7.27 32.12
N LEU A 85 -4.31 -8.35 31.82
CA LEU A 85 -3.87 -9.73 32.04
C LEU A 85 -3.10 -10.35 30.89
N ALA A 86 -2.77 -9.59 29.84
CA ALA A 86 -2.14 -10.11 28.63
C ALA A 86 -0.86 -10.93 28.93
N ASP A 87 0.03 -10.42 29.80
CA ASP A 87 1.27 -11.12 30.17
C ASP A 87 1.01 -12.38 31.02
N ASP A 88 0.02 -12.33 31.90
CA ASP A 88 -0.38 -13.47 32.72
C ASP A 88 -1.02 -14.57 31.88
N ILE A 89 -1.86 -14.21 30.93
CA ILE A 89 -2.44 -15.14 29.94
C ILE A 89 -1.33 -15.76 29.10
N ALA A 90 -0.39 -14.96 28.60
CA ALA A 90 0.75 -15.47 27.83
C ALA A 90 1.53 -16.52 28.62
N ARG A 91 1.86 -16.22 29.86
CA ARG A 91 2.57 -17.15 30.75
C ARG A 91 1.79 -18.44 30.99
N SER A 92 0.50 -18.35 31.30
CA SER A 92 -0.34 -19.52 31.60
C SER A 92 -0.61 -20.39 30.36
N MET A 93 -0.67 -19.77 29.18
CA MET A 93 -0.81 -20.47 27.90
C MET A 93 0.54 -20.90 27.29
N SER A 94 1.66 -20.73 28.02
CA SER A 94 3.02 -21.01 27.51
C SER A 94 3.35 -20.30 26.19
N ALA A 95 2.71 -19.15 25.94
CA ALA A 95 2.92 -18.33 24.75
C ALA A 95 4.03 -17.28 24.99
N LEU A 96 4.74 -16.90 23.91
CA LEU A 96 5.80 -15.88 24.00
C LEU A 96 5.25 -14.48 24.33
N ALA A 97 4.06 -14.17 23.85
CA ALA A 97 3.34 -12.93 24.10
C ALA A 97 1.87 -13.13 23.75
N THR A 98 1.00 -12.34 24.35
CA THR A 98 -0.44 -12.31 24.01
C THR A 98 -0.85 -10.87 23.78
N ARG A 99 -1.66 -10.64 22.77
CA ARG A 99 -2.28 -9.34 22.57
C ARG A 99 -3.75 -9.44 22.89
N VAL A 100 -4.22 -8.56 23.77
CA VAL A 100 -5.63 -8.46 24.15
C VAL A 100 -6.15 -7.10 23.75
N SER A 101 -7.25 -7.04 22.98
CA SER A 101 -7.81 -5.78 22.49
C SER A 101 -9.32 -5.89 22.30
N THR A 102 -10.01 -4.75 22.37
CA THR A 102 -11.43 -4.67 21.99
C THR A 102 -11.58 -4.70 20.48
N ILE A 103 -12.62 -5.35 19.98
CA ILE A 103 -12.94 -5.38 18.54
C ILE A 103 -13.98 -4.28 18.27
N PRO A 104 -13.66 -3.28 17.44
CA PRO A 104 -14.59 -2.19 17.13
C PRO A 104 -15.91 -2.71 16.56
N GLY A 105 -17.02 -2.17 17.09
CA GLY A 105 -18.37 -2.52 16.62
C GLY A 105 -18.91 -3.86 17.11
N ARG A 106 -18.19 -4.56 18.03
CA ARG A 106 -18.61 -5.83 18.63
C ARG A 106 -18.45 -5.79 20.15
N SER A 107 -19.25 -6.58 20.86
CA SER A 107 -19.21 -6.71 22.34
C SER A 107 -18.15 -7.71 22.84
N VAL A 108 -17.28 -8.19 21.94
CA VAL A 108 -16.26 -9.19 22.24
C VAL A 108 -14.87 -8.58 22.43
N ILE A 109 -14.04 -9.28 23.18
CA ILE A 109 -12.63 -8.97 23.38
C ILE A 109 -11.81 -9.97 22.57
N GLY A 110 -10.91 -9.48 21.71
CA GLY A 110 -10.00 -10.31 20.94
C GLY A 110 -8.75 -10.65 21.75
N ILE A 111 -8.45 -11.95 21.85
CA ILE A 111 -7.23 -12.48 22.47
C ILE A 111 -6.45 -13.18 21.38
N GLU A 112 -5.27 -12.65 21.04
CA GLU A 112 -4.40 -13.18 19.99
C GLU A 112 -3.28 -14.01 20.64
N LEU A 113 -3.24 -15.30 20.34
CA LEU A 113 -2.16 -16.19 20.75
C LEU A 113 -1.29 -16.56 19.54
N PRO A 114 0.04 -16.49 19.65
CA PRO A 114 0.93 -16.87 18.56
C PRO A 114 0.82 -18.38 18.30
N ASN A 115 0.82 -18.74 17.02
CA ASN A 115 0.88 -20.13 16.60
C ASN A 115 2.27 -20.71 16.86
N ASP A 116 2.35 -21.99 17.23
CA ASP A 116 3.62 -22.71 17.39
C ASP A 116 4.37 -22.78 16.04
N ILE A 117 3.64 -23.06 14.96
CA ILE A 117 4.16 -23.07 13.60
C ILE A 117 3.59 -21.86 12.87
N ARG A 118 4.49 -20.93 12.48
CA ARG A 118 4.11 -19.70 11.76
C ARG A 118 4.27 -19.90 10.27
N GLU A 119 3.24 -19.57 9.50
CA GLU A 119 3.30 -19.59 8.04
C GLU A 119 3.98 -18.34 7.50
N LYS A 120 4.81 -18.52 6.46
CA LYS A 120 5.35 -17.39 5.69
C LYS A 120 4.29 -16.89 4.73
N VAL A 121 3.96 -15.60 4.82
CA VAL A 121 3.09 -14.93 3.85
C VAL A 121 3.93 -14.53 2.65
N LEU A 122 3.67 -15.12 1.48
CA LEU A 122 4.41 -14.84 0.26
C LEU A 122 3.75 -13.71 -0.53
N LEU A 123 4.57 -12.81 -1.09
CA LEU A 123 4.07 -11.71 -1.94
C LEU A 123 3.20 -12.23 -3.08
N ARG A 124 3.58 -13.36 -3.71
CA ARG A 124 2.82 -13.99 -4.79
C ARG A 124 1.39 -14.31 -4.40
N GLU A 125 1.14 -14.71 -3.15
CA GLU A 125 -0.22 -15.01 -2.68
C GLU A 125 -1.11 -13.76 -2.72
N ILE A 126 -0.57 -12.62 -2.29
CA ILE A 126 -1.32 -11.37 -2.26
C ILE A 126 -1.54 -10.85 -3.68
N LEU A 127 -0.49 -10.85 -4.52
CA LEU A 127 -0.60 -10.40 -5.91
C LEU A 127 -1.53 -11.28 -6.76
N SER A 128 -1.65 -12.57 -6.43
CA SER A 128 -2.56 -13.51 -7.10
C SER A 128 -4.00 -13.44 -6.57
N SER A 129 -4.25 -12.71 -5.49
CA SER A 129 -5.57 -12.62 -4.87
C SER A 129 -6.52 -11.72 -5.68
N ARG A 130 -7.82 -11.98 -5.58
CA ARG A 130 -8.85 -11.09 -6.15
C ARG A 130 -8.80 -9.69 -5.55
N ALA A 131 -8.48 -9.58 -4.26
CA ALA A 131 -8.35 -8.29 -3.59
C ALA A 131 -7.34 -7.37 -4.27
N TYR A 132 -6.25 -7.92 -4.82
CA TYR A 132 -5.27 -7.16 -5.58
C TYR A 132 -5.62 -7.09 -7.07
N GLY A 133 -5.96 -8.20 -7.71
CA GLY A 133 -6.22 -8.30 -9.16
C GLY A 133 -7.40 -7.44 -9.61
N ASP A 134 -8.53 -7.56 -8.92
CA ASP A 134 -9.78 -6.88 -9.25
C ASP A 134 -9.86 -5.46 -8.66
N SER A 135 -8.83 -5.00 -7.93
CA SER A 135 -8.81 -3.67 -7.34
C SER A 135 -8.74 -2.58 -8.42
N ASN A 136 -9.62 -1.59 -8.34
CA ASN A 136 -9.59 -0.37 -9.15
C ASN A 136 -8.68 0.72 -8.54
N TYR A 137 -7.72 0.32 -7.71
CA TYR A 137 -6.79 1.24 -7.08
C TYR A 137 -5.76 1.74 -8.09
N GLN A 138 -5.50 3.04 -8.08
CA GLN A 138 -4.53 3.67 -8.98
C GLN A 138 -3.10 3.24 -8.62
N LEU A 139 -2.80 3.17 -7.32
CA LEU A 139 -1.49 2.76 -6.79
C LEU A 139 -1.70 1.65 -5.74
N PRO A 140 -1.96 0.39 -6.15
CA PRO A 140 -2.24 -0.70 -5.22
C PRO A 140 -0.98 -1.16 -4.50
N LEU A 141 -1.05 -1.28 -3.18
CA LEU A 141 -0.01 -1.83 -2.32
C LEU A 141 -0.47 -3.15 -1.72
N ALA A 142 0.24 -4.22 -1.98
CA ALA A 142 0.06 -5.51 -1.33
C ALA A 142 0.74 -5.46 0.06
N LEU A 143 -0.03 -5.33 1.13
CA LEU A 143 0.51 -5.17 2.48
C LEU A 143 0.76 -6.52 3.19
N GLY A 144 0.02 -7.56 2.84
CA GLY A 144 0.13 -8.86 3.48
C GLY A 144 -1.24 -9.50 3.73
N LYS A 145 -1.36 -10.20 4.85
CA LYS A 145 -2.63 -10.79 5.33
C LYS A 145 -3.02 -10.19 6.67
N ASN A 146 -4.33 -10.08 6.91
CA ASN A 146 -4.84 -9.74 8.23
C ASN A 146 -4.72 -10.96 9.18
N ILE A 147 -5.14 -10.78 10.44
CA ILE A 147 -5.10 -11.85 11.46
C ILE A 147 -5.87 -13.10 11.00
N GLY A 148 -6.96 -12.94 10.27
CA GLY A 148 -7.76 -14.05 9.72
C GLY A 148 -7.20 -14.68 8.45
N GLY A 149 -6.02 -14.24 7.98
CA GLY A 149 -5.38 -14.79 6.77
C GLY A 149 -5.89 -14.20 5.44
N GLU A 150 -6.75 -13.17 5.46
CA GLU A 150 -7.26 -12.52 4.27
C GLU A 150 -6.27 -11.50 3.71
N PRO A 151 -6.11 -11.42 2.37
CA PRO A 151 -5.23 -10.44 1.74
C PRO A 151 -5.63 -9.00 2.04
N VAL A 152 -4.65 -8.18 2.41
CA VAL A 152 -4.82 -6.74 2.66
C VAL A 152 -4.12 -5.95 1.57
N VAL A 153 -4.90 -5.16 0.84
CA VAL A 153 -4.43 -4.27 -0.22
C VAL A 153 -4.88 -2.85 0.08
N ALA A 154 -3.96 -1.90 -0.04
CA ALA A 154 -4.24 -0.48 0.17
C ALA A 154 -3.99 0.33 -1.11
N ASN A 155 -4.55 1.54 -1.19
CA ASN A 155 -4.33 2.47 -2.29
C ASN A 155 -3.41 3.62 -1.85
N LEU A 156 -2.17 3.63 -2.32
CA LEU A 156 -1.20 4.69 -2.01
C LEU A 156 -1.68 6.08 -2.49
N ALA A 157 -2.44 6.13 -3.60
CA ALA A 157 -2.97 7.39 -4.11
C ALA A 157 -3.89 8.12 -3.11
N ARG A 158 -4.49 7.39 -2.16
CA ARG A 158 -5.29 7.95 -1.05
C ARG A 158 -4.48 8.21 0.22
N MET A 159 -3.20 7.90 0.21
CA MET A 159 -2.25 8.12 1.31
C MET A 159 -1.06 8.93 0.75
N PRO A 160 -1.25 10.23 0.42
CA PRO A 160 -0.24 11.02 -0.29
C PRO A 160 1.08 11.14 0.49
N HIS A 161 1.03 10.92 1.81
CA HIS A 161 2.20 10.87 2.70
C HIS A 161 2.10 9.63 3.56
N LEU A 162 3.04 8.69 3.38
CA LEU A 162 3.14 7.46 4.14
C LEU A 162 4.44 7.43 4.93
N LEU A 163 4.34 7.40 6.25
CA LEU A 163 5.47 7.18 7.14
C LEU A 163 5.57 5.69 7.50
N ILE A 164 6.73 5.10 7.23
CA ILE A 164 7.02 3.71 7.58
C ILE A 164 8.14 3.69 8.62
N ALA A 165 7.85 3.15 9.80
CA ALA A 165 8.80 3.04 10.89
C ALA A 165 8.91 1.60 11.37
N GLY A 166 10.09 1.24 11.87
CA GLY A 166 10.36 -0.09 12.44
C GLY A 166 11.79 -0.17 12.95
N THR A 167 11.99 -0.99 13.98
CA THR A 167 13.31 -1.31 14.50
C THR A 167 14.10 -2.18 13.53
N THR A 168 15.40 -2.29 13.74
CA THR A 168 16.25 -3.22 12.97
C THR A 168 15.70 -4.64 13.07
N GLY A 169 15.55 -5.32 11.93
CA GLY A 169 14.98 -6.66 11.88
C GLY A 169 13.44 -6.75 11.88
N SER A 170 12.71 -5.62 12.00
CA SER A 170 11.24 -5.62 11.97
C SER A 170 10.63 -5.89 10.60
N GLY A 171 11.44 -5.96 9.54
CA GLY A 171 10.98 -6.15 8.17
C GLY A 171 10.66 -4.86 7.41
N LYS A 172 11.07 -3.66 7.91
CA LYS A 172 10.83 -2.37 7.24
C LYS A 172 11.28 -2.37 5.77
N SER A 173 12.51 -2.79 5.51
CA SER A 173 13.06 -2.83 4.14
C SER A 173 12.34 -3.85 3.26
N VAL A 174 11.96 -5.01 3.81
CA VAL A 174 11.14 -6.01 3.11
C VAL A 174 9.78 -5.41 2.76
N GLY A 175 9.14 -4.72 3.70
CA GLY A 175 7.85 -4.05 3.48
C GLY A 175 7.92 -2.99 2.37
N ILE A 176 8.96 -2.14 2.37
CA ILE A 176 9.17 -1.14 1.31
C ILE A 176 9.35 -1.81 -0.05
N ASN A 177 10.20 -2.84 -0.14
CA ASN A 177 10.38 -3.61 -1.37
C ASN A 177 9.07 -4.26 -1.85
N THR A 178 8.29 -4.80 -0.94
CA THR A 178 6.96 -5.37 -1.25
C THR A 178 6.02 -4.33 -1.84
N MET A 179 6.01 -3.10 -1.30
CA MET A 179 5.21 -1.99 -1.82
C MET A 179 5.66 -1.55 -3.21
N ILE A 180 6.97 -1.42 -3.44
CA ILE A 180 7.53 -1.08 -4.76
C ILE A 180 7.15 -2.17 -5.77
N LEU A 181 7.40 -3.43 -5.45
CA LEU A 181 7.04 -4.56 -6.32
C LEU A 181 5.54 -4.60 -6.60
N SER A 182 4.70 -4.25 -5.63
CA SER A 182 3.24 -4.17 -5.86
C SER A 182 2.90 -3.20 -6.99
N LEU A 183 3.57 -2.06 -7.07
CA LEU A 183 3.36 -1.11 -8.16
C LEU A 183 3.89 -1.65 -9.49
N LEU A 184 5.11 -2.22 -9.50
CA LEU A 184 5.76 -2.73 -10.70
C LEU A 184 5.03 -3.93 -11.33
N TYR A 185 4.35 -4.74 -10.53
CA TYR A 185 3.56 -5.89 -11.00
C TYR A 185 2.16 -5.52 -11.54
N LYS A 186 1.76 -4.25 -11.51
CA LYS A 186 0.45 -3.82 -12.01
C LYS A 186 0.50 -2.65 -12.97
N LEU A 187 1.49 -1.77 -12.84
CA LEU A 187 1.53 -0.49 -13.54
C LEU A 187 2.70 -0.43 -14.52
N SER A 188 2.45 0.11 -15.71
CA SER A 188 3.50 0.42 -16.68
C SER A 188 4.22 1.72 -16.31
N PRO A 189 5.40 1.99 -16.92
CA PRO A 189 6.11 3.26 -16.74
C PRO A 189 5.32 4.49 -17.15
N ASP A 190 4.33 4.35 -18.04
CA ASP A 190 3.44 5.44 -18.47
C ASP A 190 2.33 5.73 -17.44
N GLN A 191 2.09 4.80 -16.53
CA GLN A 191 1.08 4.93 -15.48
C GLN A 191 1.68 5.36 -14.14
N CYS A 192 2.92 4.93 -13.86
CA CYS A 192 3.61 5.20 -12.60
C CYS A 192 5.09 5.47 -12.84
N LYS A 193 5.58 6.57 -12.32
CA LYS A 193 6.99 6.94 -12.27
C LYS A 193 7.45 7.02 -10.82
N LEU A 194 8.73 6.77 -10.61
CA LEU A 194 9.33 6.70 -9.28
C LEU A 194 10.56 7.60 -9.18
N ILE A 195 10.70 8.28 -8.05
CA ILE A 195 11.94 8.91 -7.61
C ILE A 195 12.36 8.17 -6.34
N MET A 196 13.52 7.54 -6.37
CA MET A 196 14.05 6.79 -5.24
C MET A 196 15.24 7.53 -4.63
N ILE A 197 15.22 7.69 -3.29
CA ILE A 197 16.28 8.35 -2.54
C ILE A 197 16.75 7.39 -1.46
N ASP A 198 18.01 6.94 -1.56
CA ASP A 198 18.63 6.02 -0.61
C ASP A 198 20.01 6.54 -0.19
N PRO A 199 20.08 7.44 0.81
CA PRO A 199 21.34 8.04 1.24
C PRO A 199 22.31 7.03 1.90
N LYS A 200 21.83 5.84 2.25
CA LYS A 200 22.66 4.76 2.83
C LYS A 200 23.17 3.78 1.78
N MET A 201 22.67 3.81 0.54
CA MET A 201 23.03 2.92 -0.58
C MET A 201 22.83 1.42 -0.29
N LEU A 202 21.87 1.06 0.58
CA LEU A 202 21.75 -0.31 1.08
C LEU A 202 20.48 -1.02 0.64
N GLU A 203 19.44 -0.27 0.26
CA GLU A 203 18.10 -0.85 0.12
C GLU A 203 17.54 -0.75 -1.31
N LEU A 204 17.78 0.35 -2.04
CA LEU A 204 17.08 0.65 -3.29
C LEU A 204 17.94 0.57 -4.57
N SER A 205 19.25 0.38 -4.45
CA SER A 205 20.17 0.30 -5.60
C SER A 205 19.84 -0.83 -6.58
N VAL A 206 19.15 -1.88 -6.12
CA VAL A 206 18.69 -2.99 -6.96
C VAL A 206 17.65 -2.56 -8.02
N TYR A 207 17.04 -1.40 -7.86
CA TYR A 207 16.07 -0.84 -8.79
C TYR A 207 16.69 0.07 -9.85
N ASP A 208 17.99 0.33 -9.82
CA ASP A 208 18.63 1.16 -10.83
C ASP A 208 18.42 0.57 -12.24
N GLY A 209 18.05 1.44 -13.15
CA GLY A 209 17.80 1.07 -14.54
C GLY A 209 16.40 0.58 -14.87
N ILE A 210 15.48 0.45 -13.91
CA ILE A 210 14.09 0.13 -14.25
C ILE A 210 13.42 1.32 -14.97
N PRO A 211 12.54 1.06 -15.96
CA PRO A 211 11.95 2.13 -16.78
C PRO A 211 10.97 3.05 -16.03
N HIS A 212 10.58 2.68 -14.82
CA HIS A 212 9.74 3.50 -13.94
C HIS A 212 10.52 4.64 -13.28
N LEU A 213 11.84 4.56 -13.17
CA LEU A 213 12.65 5.61 -12.54
C LEU A 213 12.74 6.85 -13.43
N LEU A 214 12.52 8.03 -12.83
CA LEU A 214 12.75 9.33 -13.46
C LEU A 214 14.23 9.72 -13.47
N SER A 215 15.01 9.18 -12.54
CA SER A 215 16.45 9.35 -12.44
C SER A 215 17.04 8.11 -11.77
N PRO A 216 18.34 7.82 -11.92
CA PRO A 216 19.01 6.82 -11.09
C PRO A 216 18.73 7.05 -9.60
N VAL A 217 18.83 6.00 -8.80
CA VAL A 217 18.62 6.10 -7.34
C VAL A 217 19.55 7.17 -6.75
N VAL A 218 18.95 8.13 -6.07
CA VAL A 218 19.66 9.30 -5.52
C VAL A 218 20.29 8.92 -4.18
N THR A 219 21.61 8.95 -4.13
CA THR A 219 22.38 8.59 -2.93
C THR A 219 23.01 9.80 -2.23
N ASP A 220 23.21 10.90 -2.96
CA ASP A 220 23.76 12.15 -2.43
C ASP A 220 22.64 13.03 -1.82
N PRO A 221 22.74 13.45 -0.55
CA PRO A 221 21.78 14.31 0.09
C PRO A 221 21.52 15.64 -0.65
N LYS A 222 22.54 16.23 -1.28
CA LYS A 222 22.39 17.47 -2.06
C LYS A 222 21.52 17.22 -3.31
N LYS A 223 21.74 16.10 -3.98
CA LYS A 223 20.92 15.68 -5.13
C LYS A 223 19.49 15.34 -4.71
N ALA A 224 19.30 14.78 -3.52
CA ALA A 224 17.97 14.52 -2.97
C ALA A 224 17.14 15.81 -2.83
N VAL A 225 17.73 16.89 -2.35
CA VAL A 225 17.07 18.21 -2.28
C VAL A 225 16.68 18.72 -3.67
N ILE A 226 17.53 18.50 -4.67
CA ILE A 226 17.24 18.88 -6.06
C ILE A 226 16.06 18.07 -6.61
N ALA A 227 16.04 16.75 -6.38
CA ALA A 227 14.95 15.87 -6.79
C ALA A 227 13.61 16.28 -6.17
N LEU A 228 13.60 16.63 -4.88
CA LEU A 228 12.39 17.11 -4.19
C LEU A 228 11.91 18.48 -4.73
N LYS A 229 12.84 19.39 -5.01
CA LYS A 229 12.50 20.69 -5.63
C LYS A 229 11.92 20.50 -7.04
N TRP A 230 12.48 19.56 -7.81
CA TRP A 230 11.94 19.20 -9.10
C TRP A 230 10.51 18.64 -8.98
N ALA A 231 10.26 17.76 -8.01
CA ALA A 231 8.92 17.21 -7.79
C ALA A 231 7.88 18.29 -7.46
N VAL A 232 8.27 19.33 -6.69
CA VAL A 232 7.40 20.47 -6.42
C VAL A 232 7.12 21.27 -7.70
N ALA A 233 8.14 21.56 -8.50
CA ALA A 233 7.97 22.27 -9.77
C ALA A 233 7.08 21.50 -10.76
N GLU A 234 7.25 20.18 -10.85
CA GLU A 234 6.41 19.30 -11.66
C GLU A 234 4.96 19.30 -11.17
N MET A 235 4.74 19.24 -9.85
CA MET A 235 3.40 19.34 -9.26
C MET A 235 2.72 20.66 -9.64
N GLU A 236 3.43 21.79 -9.55
CA GLU A 236 2.88 23.10 -9.94
C GLU A 236 2.54 23.15 -11.43
N GLU A 237 3.38 22.60 -12.30
CA GLU A 237 3.12 22.54 -13.74
C GLU A 237 1.88 21.66 -14.04
N ARG A 238 1.72 20.56 -13.34
CA ARG A 238 0.51 19.71 -13.43
C ARG A 238 -0.74 20.44 -12.97
N TYR A 239 -0.66 21.23 -11.91
CA TYR A 239 -1.78 22.09 -11.50
C TYR A 239 -2.15 23.10 -12.58
N ARG A 240 -1.16 23.70 -13.25
CA ARG A 240 -1.42 24.62 -14.36
C ARG A 240 -2.10 23.89 -15.54
N LYS A 241 -1.64 22.70 -15.90
CA LYS A 241 -2.24 21.86 -16.95
C LYS A 241 -3.68 21.49 -16.58
N MET A 242 -3.92 20.99 -15.37
CA MET A 242 -5.26 20.63 -14.89
C MET A 242 -6.20 21.83 -14.84
N SER A 243 -5.72 22.98 -14.37
CA SER A 243 -6.48 24.24 -14.36
C SER A 243 -6.88 24.69 -15.75
N LYS A 244 -5.96 24.60 -16.72
CA LYS A 244 -6.23 24.92 -18.12
C LYS A 244 -7.33 24.03 -18.72
N MET A 245 -7.42 22.79 -18.30
CA MET A 245 -8.44 21.83 -18.72
C MET A 245 -9.72 21.86 -17.86
N GLY A 246 -9.78 22.66 -16.82
CA GLY A 246 -10.94 22.77 -15.92
C GLY A 246 -11.19 21.48 -15.10
N VAL A 247 -10.16 20.71 -14.82
CA VAL A 247 -10.22 19.49 -14.01
C VAL A 247 -9.48 19.67 -12.69
N ARG A 248 -9.87 18.88 -11.65
CA ARG A 248 -9.35 19.07 -10.28
C ARG A 248 -8.40 17.96 -9.82
N ASN A 249 -8.29 16.86 -10.56
CA ASN A 249 -7.46 15.72 -10.20
C ASN A 249 -6.89 15.05 -11.45
N ILE A 250 -5.85 14.26 -11.26
CA ILE A 250 -5.12 13.55 -12.32
C ILE A 250 -6.01 12.51 -13.05
N GLU A 251 -6.95 11.89 -12.34
CA GLU A 251 -7.85 10.89 -12.92
C GLU A 251 -8.78 11.52 -13.96
N SER A 252 -9.41 12.64 -13.60
CA SER A 252 -10.25 13.40 -14.53
C SER A 252 -9.46 13.98 -15.69
N PHE A 253 -8.20 14.39 -15.45
CA PHE A 253 -7.29 14.84 -16.48
C PHE A 253 -7.02 13.71 -17.48
N ASN A 254 -6.56 12.56 -17.00
CA ASN A 254 -6.23 11.42 -17.84
C ASN A 254 -7.45 10.84 -18.57
N LEU A 255 -8.64 10.91 -17.97
CA LEU A 255 -9.88 10.52 -18.64
C LEU A 255 -10.16 11.42 -19.85
N ARG A 256 -10.06 12.75 -19.69
CA ARG A 256 -10.20 13.69 -20.80
C ARG A 256 -9.16 13.52 -21.86
N VAL A 257 -7.91 13.26 -21.47
CA VAL A 257 -6.82 12.95 -22.43
C VAL A 257 -7.18 11.70 -23.23
N LYS A 258 -7.69 10.65 -22.59
CA LYS A 258 -8.12 9.43 -23.26
C LYS A 258 -9.21 9.69 -24.30
N GLU A 259 -10.19 10.51 -23.97
CA GLU A 259 -11.28 10.91 -24.88
C GLU A 259 -10.74 11.71 -26.06
N ALA A 260 -9.84 12.68 -25.82
CA ALA A 260 -9.25 13.51 -26.87
C ALA A 260 -8.39 12.69 -27.83
N ILE A 261 -7.55 11.76 -27.33
CA ILE A 261 -6.78 10.85 -28.16
C ILE A 261 -7.70 9.99 -29.04
N LYS A 262 -8.79 9.46 -28.46
CA LYS A 262 -9.77 8.65 -29.20
C LYS A 262 -10.45 9.43 -30.33
N ASN A 263 -10.69 10.72 -30.11
CA ASN A 263 -11.34 11.61 -31.08
C ASN A 263 -10.37 12.32 -32.03
N ASN A 264 -9.05 12.12 -31.87
CA ASN A 264 -7.99 12.88 -32.57
C ASN A 264 -8.11 14.40 -32.38
N GLU A 265 -8.49 14.83 -31.18
CA GLU A 265 -8.68 16.23 -30.83
C GLU A 265 -7.49 16.74 -30.01
N ASN A 266 -7.04 17.98 -30.27
CA ASN A 266 -6.14 18.71 -29.38
C ASN A 266 -6.96 19.60 -28.45
N PHE A 267 -6.44 19.82 -27.23
CA PHE A 267 -7.07 20.79 -26.34
C PHE A 267 -6.68 22.19 -26.77
N THR A 268 -7.67 23.00 -27.19
CA THR A 268 -7.47 24.42 -27.49
C THR A 268 -8.12 25.25 -26.39
N ARG A 269 -7.42 26.26 -25.94
CA ARG A 269 -7.96 27.26 -25.02
C ARG A 269 -7.58 28.64 -25.52
N THR A 270 -8.56 29.49 -25.61
CA THR A 270 -8.35 30.92 -25.84
C THR A 270 -7.94 31.58 -24.53
N VAL A 271 -6.74 32.13 -24.48
CA VAL A 271 -6.21 32.86 -23.32
C VAL A 271 -6.04 34.31 -23.69
N GLN A 272 -6.54 35.20 -22.84
CA GLN A 272 -6.26 36.63 -22.99
C GLN A 272 -4.79 36.87 -22.65
N ILE A 273 -4.01 37.34 -23.62
CA ILE A 273 -2.57 37.58 -23.47
C ILE A 273 -2.23 39.06 -23.18
N GLY A 274 -3.22 39.94 -23.26
CA GLY A 274 -3.07 41.38 -23.01
C GLY A 274 -4.18 42.19 -23.63
N PHE A 275 -3.90 43.46 -23.81
CA PHE A 275 -4.76 44.42 -24.52
C PHE A 275 -4.01 44.97 -25.72
N ASP A 276 -4.72 45.29 -26.77
CA ASP A 276 -4.15 46.02 -27.91
C ASP A 276 -3.77 47.44 -27.48
N GLU A 277 -2.52 47.85 -27.70
CA GLU A 277 -1.99 49.15 -27.28
C GLU A 277 -2.71 50.32 -27.96
N ASN A 278 -3.33 50.11 -29.14
CA ASN A 278 -3.96 51.16 -29.91
C ASN A 278 -5.48 51.23 -29.71
N THR A 279 -6.14 50.06 -29.52
CA THR A 279 -7.60 49.97 -29.42
C THR A 279 -8.09 49.72 -28.01
N GLY A 280 -7.22 49.29 -27.09
CA GLY A 280 -7.62 48.87 -25.72
C GLY A 280 -8.44 47.57 -25.65
N GLU A 281 -8.62 46.91 -26.78
CA GLU A 281 -9.36 45.63 -26.83
C GLU A 281 -8.51 44.48 -26.32
N PRO A 282 -9.14 43.46 -25.66
CA PRO A 282 -8.41 42.29 -25.16
C PRO A 282 -7.90 41.43 -26.34
N LYS A 283 -6.59 41.17 -26.35
CA LYS A 283 -5.96 40.23 -27.28
C LYS A 283 -6.06 38.79 -26.75
N PHE A 284 -6.52 37.89 -27.60
CA PHE A 284 -6.65 36.47 -27.30
C PHE A 284 -5.70 35.65 -28.16
N GLU A 285 -5.10 34.62 -27.55
CA GLU A 285 -4.28 33.63 -28.23
C GLU A 285 -4.86 32.24 -27.99
N GLU A 286 -4.96 31.43 -29.05
CA GLU A 286 -5.29 30.02 -28.92
C GLU A 286 -4.06 29.22 -28.55
N GLN A 287 -4.02 28.69 -27.34
CA GLN A 287 -2.98 27.77 -26.90
C GLN A 287 -3.47 26.32 -27.09
N SER A 288 -2.77 25.61 -27.97
CA SER A 288 -3.00 24.17 -28.17
C SER A 288 -2.15 23.37 -27.21
N ILE A 289 -2.78 22.43 -26.51
CA ILE A 289 -2.13 21.48 -25.61
C ILE A 289 -2.29 20.10 -26.21
N LYS A 290 -1.15 19.43 -26.51
CA LYS A 290 -1.17 18.04 -26.98
C LYS A 290 -1.71 17.13 -25.86
N PRO A 291 -2.66 16.25 -26.18
CA PRO A 291 -3.16 15.30 -25.17
C PRO A 291 -2.08 14.27 -24.83
N GLU A 292 -1.57 14.32 -23.62
CA GLU A 292 -0.56 13.43 -23.10
C GLU A 292 -0.94 12.99 -21.69
N TYR A 293 -0.86 11.69 -21.43
CA TYR A 293 -1.15 11.14 -20.10
C TYR A 293 -0.15 11.62 -19.06
N LEU A 294 -0.63 11.90 -17.86
CA LEU A 294 0.21 12.17 -16.70
C LEU A 294 0.33 10.90 -15.85
N PRO A 295 1.53 10.33 -15.71
CA PRO A 295 1.75 9.24 -14.76
C PRO A 295 1.64 9.72 -13.32
N PHE A 296 1.29 8.85 -12.39
CA PHE A 296 1.55 9.08 -10.97
C PHE A 296 3.06 9.13 -10.72
N ILE A 297 3.51 10.04 -9.86
CA ILE A 297 4.92 10.15 -9.45
C ILE A 297 4.99 10.01 -7.93
#